data_cf66e9c44de6f9abe233391bd0f384ab
#
_entry.id   cf66e9c44de6f9abe233391bd0f384ab
#
_cell.length_a   1.000
_cell.length_b   1.000
_cell.length_c   1.000
_cell.angle_alpha   90.00
_cell.angle_beta   90.00
_cell.angle_gamma   90.00
#
_symmetry.space_group_name_H-M   'P 1'
#
loop_
_entity.id
_entity.type
_entity.pdbx_description
1 polymer ?
#
loop_
_entity_poly.entity_id
_entity_poly.type
_entity_poly.pdbx_seq_one_letter_code
_entity_poly.pdbx_strand_id
1 'polypeptide(L)'
;MRCIRGMQLKLLFDENISQRLVEFINRESRLAQMAHIRQRGWSGLPDAQWIQTATQREFVIITGDRNERTRGYTVADLKALGARVILLGRSWDHLSRWERAKWLVRHIEKLVELAESMPAGTVYLVNKQAKFRAL
;
A
#
# COMPACT_ATOMS: atom_id res chain seq x y z
N MET A 1 16.10 10.29 -9.19
CA MET A 1 16.86 9.86 -8.03
C MET A 1 16.00 9.88 -6.78
N ARG A 2 16.11 8.88 -5.98
CA ARG A 2 15.28 8.79 -4.80
C ARG A 2 16.14 8.82 -3.56
N CYS A 3 15.49 9.02 -2.45
CA CYS A 3 16.08 8.87 -1.14
C CYS A 3 17.31 9.72 -0.93
N ILE A 4 17.21 10.94 -1.31
CA ILE A 4 18.32 11.88 -1.32
C ILE A 4 18.94 12.04 0.05
N ARG A 5 18.16 11.94 1.10
CA ARG A 5 18.64 12.16 2.45
C ARG A 5 18.91 10.89 3.21
N GLY A 6 19.05 9.78 2.50
CA GLY A 6 19.24 8.51 3.14
C GLY A 6 17.97 7.92 3.72
N MET A 7 16.85 8.60 3.56
CA MET A 7 15.56 8.06 3.98
C MET A 7 15.10 7.04 2.97
N GLN A 8 14.74 5.88 3.46
CA GLN A 8 14.25 4.82 2.62
C GLN A 8 12.75 4.90 2.52
N LEU A 9 12.23 4.70 1.29
CA LEU A 9 10.79 4.59 1.08
C LEU A 9 10.27 3.38 1.84
N LYS A 10 9.12 3.54 2.49
CA LYS A 10 8.50 2.48 3.28
C LYS A 10 7.10 2.22 2.76
N LEU A 11 6.83 0.97 2.39
CA LEU A 11 5.51 0.53 1.94
C LEU A 11 4.90 -0.38 3.00
N LEU A 12 3.61 -0.20 3.27
CA LEU A 12 2.89 -1.04 4.21
C LEU A 12 1.74 -1.72 3.48
N PHE A 13 1.68 -3.04 3.59
CA PHE A 13 0.66 -3.85 2.93
C PHE A 13 -0.32 -4.38 3.97
N ASP A 14 -1.60 -4.39 3.64
CA ASP A 14 -2.60 -4.87 4.57
C ASP A 14 -2.91 -6.37 4.38
N GLU A 15 -3.91 -6.86 5.12
CA GLU A 15 -4.15 -8.31 5.24
C GLU A 15 -4.61 -8.99 3.96
N ASN A 16 -5.15 -8.26 3.00
CA ASN A 16 -5.56 -8.89 1.75
C ASN A 16 -4.40 -9.12 0.79
N ILE A 17 -3.18 -8.83 1.23
CA ILE A 17 -1.98 -9.14 0.49
C ILE A 17 -1.17 -10.12 1.35
N SER A 18 -0.64 -11.16 0.72
CA SER A 18 0.06 -12.21 1.45
C SER A 18 1.29 -11.69 2.19
N GLN A 19 1.35 -11.96 3.49
CA GLN A 19 2.52 -11.58 4.29
C GLN A 19 3.81 -12.22 3.77
N ARG A 20 3.73 -13.50 3.40
CA ARG A 20 4.92 -14.21 2.90
C ARG A 20 5.41 -13.61 1.60
N LEU A 21 4.49 -13.17 0.76
CA LEU A 21 4.85 -12.52 -0.48
C LEU A 21 5.55 -11.19 -0.21
N VAL A 22 5.04 -10.41 0.72
CA VAL A 22 5.65 -9.14 1.10
C VAL A 22 7.06 -9.36 1.63
N GLU A 23 7.23 -10.38 2.48
CA GLU A 23 8.55 -10.71 3.03
C GLU A 23 9.53 -11.10 1.93
N PHE A 24 9.06 -11.89 0.96
CA PHE A 24 9.87 -12.30 -0.18
C PHE A 24 10.32 -11.07 -1.00
N ILE A 25 9.37 -10.22 -1.35
CA ILE A 25 9.65 -9.04 -2.15
C ILE A 25 10.59 -8.09 -1.39
N ASN A 26 10.36 -7.92 -0.11
CA ASN A 26 11.21 -7.07 0.72
C ASN A 26 12.66 -7.54 0.70
N ARG A 27 12.87 -8.84 0.86
CA ARG A 27 14.20 -9.42 0.91
C ARG A 27 14.89 -9.40 -0.44
N GLU A 28 14.14 -9.73 -1.50
CA GLU A 28 14.76 -9.96 -2.81
C GLU A 28 14.88 -8.70 -3.66
N SER A 29 13.92 -7.79 -3.57
CA SER A 29 13.89 -6.64 -4.47
C SER A 29 14.79 -5.49 -4.02
N ARG A 30 14.84 -5.25 -2.72
CA ARG A 30 15.60 -4.13 -2.13
C ARG A 30 15.22 -2.76 -2.67
N LEU A 31 14.04 -2.65 -3.24
CA LEU A 31 13.57 -1.39 -3.83
C LEU A 31 13.10 -0.39 -2.78
N ALA A 32 12.57 -0.90 -1.68
CA ALA A 32 12.02 -0.12 -0.60
C ALA A 32 11.92 -1.01 0.63
N GLN A 33 11.72 -0.42 1.78
CA GLN A 33 11.40 -1.18 2.97
C GLN A 33 9.92 -1.57 2.87
N MET A 34 9.63 -2.86 2.88
CA MET A 34 8.26 -3.34 2.76
C MET A 34 7.85 -4.08 4.01
N ALA A 35 6.73 -3.70 4.57
CA ALA A 35 6.21 -4.26 5.80
C ALA A 35 4.76 -4.68 5.61
N HIS A 36 4.30 -5.57 6.47
CA HIS A 36 2.92 -6.04 6.47
C HIS A 36 2.30 -5.72 7.81
N ILE A 37 1.02 -5.38 7.84
CA ILE A 37 0.38 -5.00 9.11
C ILE A 37 0.45 -6.11 10.16
N ARG A 38 0.46 -7.35 9.72
CA ARG A 38 0.56 -8.48 10.63
C ARG A 38 1.92 -8.53 11.33
N GLN A 39 3.01 -8.24 10.61
CA GLN A 39 4.35 -8.17 11.18
C GLN A 39 4.47 -7.05 12.22
N ARG A 40 3.71 -5.97 12.01
CA ARG A 40 3.74 -4.82 12.90
C ARG A 40 2.84 -5.00 14.12
N GLY A 41 2.10 -6.10 14.19
CA GLY A 41 1.17 -6.31 15.27
C GLY A 41 -0.10 -5.46 15.17
N TRP A 42 -0.40 -4.97 13.99
CA TRP A 42 -1.55 -4.06 13.77
C TRP A 42 -2.79 -4.77 13.23
N SER A 43 -2.70 -6.06 13.00
CA SER A 43 -3.72 -6.84 12.31
C SER A 43 -5.08 -6.78 13.00
N GLY A 44 -5.14 -6.76 14.31
CA GLY A 44 -6.39 -6.72 15.04
C GLY A 44 -6.87 -5.33 15.43
N LEU A 45 -6.15 -4.30 15.03
CA LEU A 45 -6.48 -2.94 15.41
C LEU A 45 -7.57 -2.35 14.49
N PRO A 46 -8.39 -1.43 14.99
CA PRO A 46 -9.32 -0.68 14.12
C PRO A 46 -8.55 0.03 13.01
N ASP A 47 -9.15 0.10 11.82
CA ASP A 47 -8.50 0.72 10.67
C ASP A 47 -8.03 2.14 10.97
N ALA A 48 -8.85 2.91 11.68
CA ALA A 48 -8.49 4.27 12.05
C ALA A 48 -7.14 4.33 12.77
N GLN A 49 -6.94 3.41 13.68
CA GLN A 49 -5.76 3.42 14.54
C GLN A 49 -4.49 3.04 13.77
N TRP A 50 -4.52 1.96 13.02
CA TRP A 50 -3.31 1.55 12.33
C TRP A 50 -2.98 2.46 11.15
N ILE A 51 -4.00 2.99 10.46
CA ILE A 51 -3.78 3.92 9.34
C ILE A 51 -3.14 5.20 9.87
N GLN A 52 -3.62 5.71 10.99
CA GLN A 52 -3.04 6.92 11.58
C GLN A 52 -1.59 6.69 11.99
N THR A 53 -1.31 5.57 12.63
CA THR A 53 0.06 5.23 13.04
C THR A 53 0.97 5.09 11.83
N ALA A 54 0.52 4.39 10.80
CA ALA A 54 1.29 4.20 9.57
C ALA A 54 1.60 5.55 8.92
N THR A 55 0.62 6.44 8.89
CA THR A 55 0.78 7.77 8.31
C THR A 55 1.81 8.58 9.08
N GLN A 56 1.76 8.53 10.40
CA GLN A 56 2.72 9.23 11.25
C GLN A 56 4.13 8.71 11.06
N ARG A 57 4.28 7.44 10.72
CA ARG A 57 5.58 6.82 10.46
C ARG A 57 5.98 6.87 9.00
N GLU A 58 5.23 7.62 8.20
CA GLU A 58 5.53 7.91 6.80
C GLU A 58 5.52 6.70 5.89
N PHE A 59 4.67 5.72 6.19
CA PHE A 59 4.42 4.61 5.28
C PHE A 59 3.50 5.04 4.15
N VAL A 60 3.76 4.51 2.96
CA VAL A 60 2.77 4.51 1.89
C VAL A 60 2.00 3.20 2.02
N ILE A 61 0.69 3.29 2.12
CA ILE A 61 -0.18 2.14 2.36
C ILE A 61 -0.65 1.57 1.03
N ILE A 62 -0.48 0.27 0.84
CA ILE A 62 -1.00 -0.42 -0.35
C ILE A 62 -2.05 -1.42 0.12
N THR A 63 -3.26 -1.27 -0.36
CA THR A 63 -4.38 -2.09 0.08
C THR A 63 -5.30 -2.46 -1.07
N GLY A 64 -5.82 -3.68 -1.03
CA GLY A 64 -6.89 -4.10 -1.93
C GLY A 64 -8.27 -3.98 -1.29
N ASP A 65 -8.33 -3.56 -0.03
CA ASP A 65 -9.59 -3.45 0.69
C ASP A 65 -10.38 -2.26 0.18
N ARG A 66 -11.54 -2.54 -0.38
CA ARG A 66 -12.40 -1.52 -0.94
C ARG A 66 -13.51 -1.11 0.01
N ASN A 67 -13.48 -1.65 1.21
CA ASN A 67 -14.52 -1.42 2.20
C ASN A 67 -14.14 -0.37 3.23
N GLU A 68 -13.07 0.37 3.02
CA GLU A 68 -12.66 1.43 3.92
C GLU A 68 -13.81 2.40 4.18
N ARG A 69 -14.60 2.64 3.14
CA ARG A 69 -15.75 3.55 3.27
C ARG A 69 -16.77 3.06 4.28
N THR A 70 -16.97 1.73 4.31
CA THR A 70 -17.96 1.17 5.23
C THR A 70 -17.43 1.03 6.65
N ARG A 71 -16.12 1.20 6.80
CA ARG A 71 -15.46 1.13 8.11
C ARG A 71 -15.17 2.50 8.69
N GLY A 72 -15.72 3.55 8.09
CA GLY A 72 -15.58 4.89 8.60
C GLY A 72 -14.43 5.69 8.02
N TYR A 73 -13.69 5.14 7.08
CA TYR A 73 -12.66 5.88 6.38
C TYR A 73 -13.00 6.00 4.91
N THR A 74 -13.28 7.21 4.48
CA THR A 74 -13.50 7.53 3.07
C THR A 74 -12.19 8.01 2.46
N VAL A 75 -12.19 8.17 1.14
CA VAL A 75 -11.04 8.79 0.45
C VAL A 75 -10.77 10.17 1.03
N ALA A 76 -11.83 10.95 1.29
CA ALA A 76 -11.68 12.27 1.88
C ALA A 76 -11.02 12.23 3.26
N ASP A 77 -11.39 11.23 4.08
CA ASP A 77 -10.80 11.07 5.40
C ASP A 77 -9.31 10.74 5.29
N LEU A 78 -8.94 9.86 4.38
CA LEU A 78 -7.54 9.51 4.16
C LEU A 78 -6.72 10.71 3.74
N LYS A 79 -7.27 11.51 2.84
CA LYS A 79 -6.59 12.72 2.37
C LYS A 79 -6.43 13.74 3.50
N ALA A 80 -7.47 13.92 4.29
CA ALA A 80 -7.44 14.86 5.41
C ALA A 80 -6.40 14.46 6.46
N LEU A 81 -6.20 13.15 6.63
CA LEU A 81 -5.21 12.63 7.57
C LEU A 81 -3.78 12.82 7.08
N GLY A 82 -3.61 13.11 5.80
CA GLY A 82 -2.28 13.21 5.19
C GLY A 82 -1.72 11.86 4.75
N ALA A 83 -2.57 10.85 4.68
CA ALA A 83 -2.14 9.50 4.28
C ALA A 83 -1.74 9.46 2.81
N ARG A 84 -0.85 8.52 2.50
CA ARG A 84 -0.49 8.19 1.13
C ARG A 84 -0.97 6.77 0.91
N VAL A 85 -1.95 6.59 0.04
CA VAL A 85 -2.61 5.30 -0.12
C VAL A 85 -2.70 4.92 -1.59
N ILE A 86 -2.32 3.69 -1.89
CA ILE A 86 -2.52 3.09 -3.20
C ILE A 86 -3.59 2.02 -3.04
N LEU A 87 -4.73 2.23 -3.68
CA LEU A 87 -5.82 1.26 -3.70
C LEU A 87 -5.69 0.40 -4.96
N LEU A 88 -5.70 -0.90 -4.77
CA LEU A 88 -5.74 -1.82 -5.90
C LEU A 88 -7.19 -1.96 -6.34
N GLY A 89 -7.42 -1.90 -7.66
CA GLY A 89 -8.77 -1.81 -8.20
C GLY A 89 -9.58 -3.09 -8.06
N ARG A 90 -10.81 -3.06 -8.56
CA ARG A 90 -11.74 -4.18 -8.46
C ARG A 90 -11.20 -5.48 -9.02
N SER A 91 -10.40 -5.40 -10.06
CA SER A 91 -9.83 -6.59 -10.67
C SER A 91 -9.00 -7.40 -9.67
N TRP A 92 -8.44 -6.74 -8.66
CA TRP A 92 -7.70 -7.42 -7.61
C TRP A 92 -8.57 -8.45 -6.88
N ASP A 93 -9.82 -8.08 -6.59
CA ASP A 93 -10.73 -8.96 -5.85
C ASP A 93 -11.04 -10.25 -6.61
N HIS A 94 -10.95 -10.22 -7.93
CA HIS A 94 -11.27 -11.37 -8.78
C HIS A 94 -10.07 -12.24 -9.09
N LEU A 95 -8.88 -11.86 -8.65
CA LEU A 95 -7.68 -12.65 -8.88
C LEU A 95 -7.56 -13.76 -7.83
N SER A 96 -7.09 -14.92 -8.26
CA SER A 96 -6.71 -15.98 -7.32
C SER A 96 -5.47 -15.54 -6.54
N ARG A 97 -5.14 -16.28 -5.47
CA ARG A 97 -3.94 -15.98 -4.70
C ARG A 97 -2.69 -16.03 -5.57
N TRP A 98 -2.63 -17.01 -6.45
CA TRP A 98 -1.49 -17.16 -7.37
C TRP A 98 -1.41 -15.98 -8.34
N GLU A 99 -2.56 -15.59 -8.90
CA GLU A 99 -2.61 -14.44 -9.80
C GLU A 99 -2.22 -13.13 -9.11
N ARG A 100 -2.65 -12.95 -7.87
CA ARG A 100 -2.26 -11.78 -7.07
C ARG A 100 -0.76 -11.73 -6.85
N ALA A 101 -0.16 -12.87 -6.55
CA ALA A 101 1.28 -12.95 -6.34
C ALA A 101 2.03 -12.58 -7.62
N LYS A 102 1.61 -13.14 -8.76
CA LYS A 102 2.24 -12.83 -10.05
C LYS A 102 2.10 -11.36 -10.38
N TRP A 103 0.91 -10.81 -10.17
CA TRP A 103 0.64 -9.42 -10.47
C TRP A 103 1.53 -8.49 -9.65
N LEU A 104 1.61 -8.75 -8.36
CA LEU A 104 2.38 -7.91 -7.46
C LEU A 104 3.86 -7.95 -7.80
N VAL A 105 4.42 -9.13 -8.01
CA VAL A 105 5.83 -9.26 -8.38
C VAL A 105 6.10 -8.55 -9.70
N ARG A 106 5.21 -8.71 -10.66
CA ARG A 106 5.38 -8.10 -11.97
C ARG A 106 5.37 -6.57 -11.91
N HIS A 107 4.55 -5.99 -11.03
CA HIS A 107 4.32 -4.55 -11.02
C HIS A 107 4.92 -3.82 -9.83
N ILE A 108 5.67 -4.51 -8.99
CA ILE A 108 6.18 -3.91 -7.75
C ILE A 108 7.07 -2.69 -8.03
N GLU A 109 7.87 -2.74 -9.09
CA GLU A 109 8.73 -1.61 -9.43
C GLU A 109 7.92 -0.36 -9.76
N LYS A 110 6.82 -0.55 -10.49
CA LYS A 110 5.94 0.57 -10.81
C LYS A 110 5.25 1.13 -9.57
N LEU A 111 4.85 0.25 -8.67
CA LEU A 111 4.23 0.69 -7.41
C LEU A 111 5.22 1.49 -6.57
N VAL A 112 6.48 1.07 -6.54
CA VAL A 112 7.52 1.80 -5.82
C VAL A 112 7.74 3.18 -6.44
N GLU A 113 7.82 3.25 -7.76
CA GLU A 113 7.96 4.54 -8.45
C GLU A 113 6.79 5.46 -8.16
N LEU A 114 5.59 4.92 -8.19
CA LEU A 114 4.39 5.70 -7.88
C LEU A 114 4.43 6.21 -6.44
N ALA A 115 4.78 5.32 -5.52
CA ALA A 115 4.85 5.68 -4.10
C ALA A 115 5.88 6.78 -3.85
N GLU A 116 7.01 6.73 -4.53
CA GLU A 116 8.06 7.75 -4.39
C GLU A 116 7.58 9.13 -4.79
N SER A 117 6.62 9.21 -5.70
CA SER A 117 6.13 10.48 -6.22
C SER A 117 4.94 11.03 -5.45
N MET A 118 4.40 10.28 -4.48
CA MET A 118 3.17 10.66 -3.80
C MET A 118 3.38 11.70 -2.71
N PRO A 119 2.76 12.87 -2.82
CA PRO A 119 2.75 13.79 -1.71
C PRO A 119 1.77 13.34 -0.63
N ALA A 120 1.92 13.87 0.58
CA ALA A 120 1.00 13.57 1.67
C ALA A 120 -0.43 13.92 1.26
N GLY A 121 -1.39 13.13 1.70
CA GLY A 121 -2.79 13.37 1.40
C GLY A 121 -3.19 12.97 -0.01
N THR A 122 -2.51 11.99 -0.58
CA THR A 122 -2.79 11.51 -1.94
C THR A 122 -3.30 10.07 -1.89
N VAL A 123 -4.38 9.82 -2.61
CA VAL A 123 -4.93 8.47 -2.77
C VAL A 123 -5.01 8.17 -4.25
N TYR A 124 -4.36 7.11 -4.68
CA TYR A 124 -4.37 6.66 -6.06
C TYR A 124 -5.09 5.33 -6.18
N LEU A 125 -5.83 5.17 -7.27
CA LEU A 125 -6.43 3.90 -7.64
C LEU A 125 -5.61 3.31 -8.79
N VAL A 126 -5.15 2.08 -8.63
CA VAL A 126 -4.32 1.40 -9.62
C VAL A 126 -5.14 0.28 -10.25
N ASN A 127 -5.14 0.21 -11.58
CA ASN A 127 -5.87 -0.81 -12.29
C ASN A 127 -4.99 -2.02 -12.61
N LYS A 128 -5.58 -2.98 -13.29
CA LYS A 128 -4.95 -4.25 -13.63
C LYS A 128 -3.70 -4.10 -14.51
N GLN A 129 -3.61 -3.03 -15.29
CA GLN A 129 -2.43 -2.73 -16.10
C GLN A 129 -1.40 -1.87 -15.35
N ALA A 130 -1.57 -1.72 -14.07
CA ALA A 130 -0.72 -0.89 -13.22
C ALA A 130 -0.73 0.59 -13.62
N LYS A 131 -1.82 1.05 -14.20
CA LYS A 131 -2.04 2.46 -14.46
C LYS A 131 -2.83 3.04 -13.31
N PHE A 132 -2.57 4.29 -12.98
CA PHE A 132 -3.17 4.92 -11.81
C PHE A 132 -3.95 6.16 -12.15
N ARG A 133 -4.88 6.52 -11.25
CA ARG A 133 -5.52 7.83 -11.27
C ARG A 133 -5.72 8.32 -9.85
N ALA A 134 -5.65 9.62 -9.68
CA ALA A 134 -5.88 10.24 -8.38
C ALA A 134 -7.38 10.23 -8.05
N LEU A 135 -7.67 9.96 -6.80
CA LEU A 135 -9.05 10.01 -6.30
C LEU A 135 -9.31 11.30 -5.52
#